data_686560dd96c52c1c734d2158275f66e0
#
_entry.id   686560dd96c52c1c734d2158275f66e0
#
_cell.length_a   1.000
_cell.length_b   1.000
_cell.length_c   1.000
_cell.angle_alpha   90.00
_cell.angle_beta   90.00
_cell.angle_gamma   90.00
#
_symmetry.space_group_name_H-M   'P 1'
#
loop_
_entity.id
_entity.type
_entity.pdbx_description
1 polymer ?
#
loop_
_entity_poly.entity_id
_entity_poly.type
_entity_poly.pdbx_seq_one_letter_code
_entity_poly.pdbx_strand_id
1 'polypeptide(L)'
;MGQLKKILLVDDDDDLREALSEQLVMTEDFDVFEAANGHDAMDRAKEALYDLVILDVGLPDTDGRELCRLMRKQGVKSPILMLTGHD
;
A
#
# COMPACT_ATOMS: atom_id res chain seq x y z
N MET A 1 -17.05 14.23 -13.21
CA MET A 1 -15.98 13.33 -13.26
C MET A 1 -14.96 13.65 -12.26
N GLY A 2 -14.82 12.92 -11.25
CA GLY A 2 -13.79 13.10 -10.25
C GLY A 2 -12.50 12.43 -10.65
N GLN A 3 -11.42 12.78 -9.98
CA GLN A 3 -10.19 12.07 -10.11
C GLN A 3 -10.29 10.74 -9.36
N LEU A 4 -9.58 9.76 -9.86
CA LEU A 4 -9.49 8.49 -9.17
C LEU A 4 -8.72 8.67 -7.87
N LYS A 5 -9.16 7.97 -6.84
CA LYS A 5 -8.41 7.93 -5.58
C LYS A 5 -7.21 7.01 -5.74
N LYS A 6 -6.07 7.44 -5.25
CA LYS A 6 -4.84 6.67 -5.38
C LYS A 6 -4.64 5.79 -4.15
N ILE A 7 -4.42 4.51 -4.39
CA ILE A 7 -4.17 3.53 -3.34
C ILE A 7 -2.81 2.93 -3.55
N LEU A 8 -2.01 2.87 -2.49
CA LEU A 8 -0.75 2.12 -2.49
C LEU A 8 -1.01 0.81 -1.77
N LEU A 9 -0.81 -0.29 -2.48
CA LEU A 9 -1.06 -1.64 -1.97
C LEU A 9 0.27 -2.35 -1.79
N VAL A 10 0.61 -2.68 -0.56
CA VAL A 10 1.91 -3.25 -0.20
C VAL A 10 1.71 -4.65 0.37
N ASP A 11 2.16 -5.65 -0.38
CA ASP A 11 2.02 -7.05 0.02
C ASP A 11 3.05 -7.85 -0.76
N ASP A 12 3.75 -8.77 -0.09
CA ASP A 12 4.77 -9.58 -0.75
C ASP A 12 4.20 -10.80 -1.47
N ASP A 13 2.94 -11.13 -1.23
CA ASP A 13 2.26 -12.20 -1.93
C ASP A 13 1.77 -11.67 -3.28
N ASP A 14 2.47 -12.03 -4.35
CA ASP A 14 2.17 -11.48 -5.67
C ASP A 14 0.76 -11.83 -6.13
N ASP A 15 0.30 -13.04 -5.87
CA ASP A 15 -1.02 -13.47 -6.31
C ASP A 15 -2.12 -12.72 -5.57
N LEU A 16 -1.97 -12.59 -4.25
CA LEU A 16 -2.94 -11.86 -3.46
C LEU A 16 -2.96 -10.37 -3.84
N ARG A 17 -1.76 -9.80 -3.99
CA ARG A 17 -1.66 -8.38 -4.35
C ARG A 17 -2.32 -8.11 -5.70
N GLU A 18 -2.08 -8.98 -6.70
CA GLU A 18 -2.70 -8.82 -7.99
C GLU A 18 -4.21 -8.95 -7.92
N ALA A 19 -4.68 -9.93 -7.16
CA ALA A 19 -6.12 -10.15 -7.03
C ALA A 19 -6.81 -8.95 -6.39
N LEU A 20 -6.22 -8.41 -5.33
CA LEU A 20 -6.77 -7.24 -4.68
C LEU A 20 -6.73 -6.02 -5.59
N SER A 21 -5.63 -5.85 -6.31
CA SER A 21 -5.49 -4.75 -7.24
C SER A 21 -6.56 -4.79 -8.31
N GLU A 22 -6.79 -5.97 -8.88
CA GLU A 22 -7.82 -6.14 -9.90
C GLU A 22 -9.20 -5.81 -9.37
N GLN A 23 -9.51 -6.26 -8.16
CA GLN A 23 -10.79 -5.97 -7.54
C GLN A 23 -11.00 -4.47 -7.37
N LEU A 24 -9.98 -3.78 -6.89
CA LEU A 24 -10.07 -2.35 -6.66
C LEU A 24 -10.21 -1.58 -7.98
N VAL A 25 -9.44 -1.97 -8.98
CA VAL A 25 -9.48 -1.31 -10.28
C VAL A 25 -10.84 -1.51 -10.96
N MET A 26 -11.46 -2.66 -10.75
CA MET A 26 -12.76 -2.94 -11.36
C MET A 26 -13.86 -1.99 -10.88
N THR A 27 -13.69 -1.36 -9.74
CA THR A 27 -14.69 -0.41 -9.26
C THR A 27 -14.67 0.89 -10.04
N GLU A 28 -13.58 1.14 -10.81
CA GLU A 28 -13.39 2.36 -11.59
C GLU A 28 -13.26 3.62 -10.74
N ASP A 29 -13.14 3.47 -9.42
CA ASP A 29 -12.97 4.59 -8.51
C ASP A 29 -11.52 4.77 -8.06
N PHE A 30 -10.68 3.77 -8.27
CA PHE A 30 -9.34 3.72 -7.70
C PHE A 30 -8.26 3.55 -8.76
N ASP A 31 -7.15 4.21 -8.50
CA ASP A 31 -5.90 4.03 -9.24
C ASP A 31 -4.94 3.35 -8.29
N VAL A 32 -4.54 2.11 -8.58
CA VAL A 32 -3.82 1.27 -7.61
C VAL A 32 -2.37 1.15 -8.01
N PHE A 33 -1.49 1.42 -7.07
CA PHE A 33 -0.05 1.27 -7.21
C PHE A 33 0.40 0.17 -6.27
N GLU A 34 1.31 -0.67 -6.70
CA GLU A 34 1.69 -1.86 -5.95
C GLU A 34 3.14 -1.81 -5.53
N ALA A 35 3.43 -2.39 -4.38
CA ALA A 35 4.79 -2.59 -3.90
C ALA A 35 4.88 -3.96 -3.24
N ALA A 36 5.98 -4.66 -3.46
CA ALA A 36 6.14 -6.03 -2.96
C ALA A 36 6.90 -6.10 -1.65
N ASN A 37 7.44 -4.98 -1.20
CA ASN A 37 8.26 -4.95 0.02
C ASN A 37 8.29 -3.53 0.57
N GLY A 38 8.92 -3.38 1.73
CA GLY A 38 8.96 -2.08 2.40
C GLY A 38 9.79 -1.06 1.67
N HIS A 39 10.90 -1.48 1.09
CA HIS A 39 11.77 -0.57 0.36
C HIS A 39 11.03 0.07 -0.82
N ASP A 40 10.35 -0.76 -1.61
CA ASP A 40 9.59 -0.26 -2.76
C ASP A 40 8.44 0.63 -2.31
N ALA A 41 7.80 0.27 -1.20
CA ALA A 41 6.71 1.07 -0.66
C ALA A 41 7.19 2.47 -0.27
N MET A 42 8.36 2.55 0.36
CA MET A 42 8.91 3.85 0.73
C MET A 42 9.27 4.68 -0.49
N ASP A 43 9.79 4.04 -1.53
CA ASP A 43 10.09 4.75 -2.77
C ASP A 43 8.82 5.29 -3.41
N ARG A 44 7.76 4.48 -3.45
CA ARG A 44 6.47 4.93 -3.97
C ARG A 44 5.94 6.12 -3.17
N ALA A 45 6.07 6.05 -1.86
CA ALA A 45 5.56 7.09 -0.98
C ALA A 45 6.29 8.42 -1.17
N LYS A 46 7.54 8.37 -1.62
CA LYS A 46 8.29 9.58 -1.92
C LYS A 46 7.86 10.21 -3.24
N GLU A 47 7.37 9.40 -4.16
CA GLU A 47 7.08 9.85 -5.52
C GLU A 47 5.69 10.47 -5.65
N ALA A 48 4.76 10.10 -4.79
CA ALA A 48 3.37 10.52 -4.95
C ALA A 48 2.66 10.55 -3.62
N LEU A 49 1.55 11.27 -3.60
CA LEU A 49 0.64 11.26 -2.46
C LEU A 49 -0.45 10.26 -2.74
N TYR A 50 -0.81 9.49 -1.72
CA TYR A 50 -1.85 8.48 -1.83
C TYR A 50 -3.02 8.84 -0.93
N ASP A 51 -4.21 8.43 -1.34
CA ASP A 51 -5.42 8.63 -0.54
C ASP A 51 -5.56 7.55 0.52
N LEU A 52 -4.96 6.38 0.27
CA LEU A 52 -5.00 5.26 1.20
C LEU A 52 -3.78 4.38 0.96
N VAL A 53 -3.19 3.88 2.03
CA VAL A 53 -2.13 2.86 1.95
C VAL A 53 -2.68 1.59 2.60
N ILE A 54 -2.64 0.48 1.88
CA ILE A 54 -3.00 -0.84 2.40
C ILE A 54 -1.70 -1.61 2.56
N LEU A 55 -1.43 -2.09 3.76
CA LEU A 55 -0.11 -2.53 4.16
C LEU A 55 -0.18 -3.88 4.86
N ASP A 56 0.51 -4.87 4.32
CA ASP A 56 0.63 -6.16 4.97
C ASP A 56 1.64 -6.06 6.12
N VAL A 57 1.34 -6.75 7.22
CA VAL A 57 2.21 -6.74 8.38
C VAL A 57 3.48 -7.55 8.12
N GLY A 58 3.35 -8.69 7.43
CA GLY A 58 4.49 -9.61 7.26
C GLY A 58 5.26 -9.40 5.97
N LEU A 59 5.98 -8.30 5.85
CA LEU A 59 6.79 -8.04 4.66
C LEU A 59 8.16 -8.70 4.80
N PRO A 60 8.83 -9.00 3.67
CA PRO A 60 10.09 -9.73 3.72
C PRO A 60 11.26 -8.92 4.31
N ASP A 61 11.23 -7.61 4.16
CA ASP A 61 12.35 -6.77 4.56
C ASP A 61 12.05 -5.92 5.79
N THR A 62 10.80 -5.91 6.25
CA THR A 62 10.43 -5.13 7.43
C THR A 62 9.08 -5.59 7.96
N ASP A 63 8.79 -5.24 9.19
CA ASP A 63 7.46 -5.42 9.76
C ASP A 63 6.58 -4.27 9.27
N GLY A 64 5.34 -4.57 8.89
CA GLY A 64 4.44 -3.54 8.40
C GLY A 64 4.19 -2.43 9.41
N ARG A 65 4.22 -2.74 10.70
CA ARG A 65 4.05 -1.71 11.73
C ARG A 65 5.24 -0.76 11.76
N GLU A 66 6.44 -1.30 11.58
CA GLU A 66 7.63 -0.47 11.49
C GLU A 66 7.60 0.39 10.23
N LEU A 67 7.16 -0.19 9.13
CA LEU A 67 7.03 0.57 7.88
C LEU A 67 6.04 1.71 8.04
N CYS A 68 4.93 1.46 8.71
CA CYS A 68 3.94 2.50 9.00
C CYS A 68 4.59 3.65 9.77
N ARG A 69 5.36 3.31 10.79
CA ARG A 69 6.06 4.31 11.59
C ARG A 69 7.02 5.14 10.74
N LEU A 70 7.78 4.47 9.88
CA LEU A 70 8.73 5.15 9.00
C LEU A 70 8.02 6.07 8.01
N MET A 71 6.91 5.61 7.46
CA MET A 71 6.11 6.44 6.57
C MET A 71 5.61 7.70 7.26
N ARG A 72 5.11 7.56 8.50
CA ARG A 72 4.66 8.70 9.28
C ARG A 72 5.80 9.67 9.55
N LYS A 73 6.96 9.14 9.89
CA LYS A 73 8.14 9.95 10.15
C LYS A 73 8.57 10.72 8.89
N GLN A 74 8.38 10.12 7.73
CA GLN A 74 8.74 10.75 6.47
C GLN A 74 7.72 11.80 6.03
N GLY A 75 6.59 11.88 6.66
CA GLY A 75 5.57 12.88 6.36
C GLY A 75 4.36 12.35 5.64
N VAL A 76 4.23 11.04 5.51
CA VAL A 76 3.05 10.44 4.90
C VAL A 76 1.87 10.64 5.86
N LYS A 77 0.81 11.26 5.36
CA LYS A 77 -0.38 11.55 6.17
C LYS A 77 -1.60 10.73 5.76
N SER A 78 -1.46 9.93 4.73
CA SER A 78 -2.56 9.09 4.25
C SER A 78 -3.00 8.12 5.33
N PRO A 79 -4.30 7.79 5.38
CA PRO A 79 -4.73 6.67 6.21
C PRO A 79 -4.00 5.40 5.80
N ILE A 80 -3.63 4.60 6.79
CA ILE A 80 -2.93 3.33 6.54
C ILE A 80 -3.78 2.23 7.16
N LEU A 81 -4.20 1.31 6.30
CA LEU A 81 -4.97 0.14 6.71
C LEU A 81 -4.02 -1.05 6.71
N MET A 82 -3.84 -1.66 7.88
CA MET A 82 -2.98 -2.82 7.96
C MET A 82 -3.77 -4.10 7.84
N LEU A 83 -3.29 -4.98 6.96
CA LEU A 83 -3.84 -6.31 6.86
C LEU A 83 -3.11 -7.17 7.89
N THR A 84 -3.87 -7.81 8.77
CA THR A 84 -3.24 -8.68 9.73
C THR A 84 -2.75 -9.91 9.02
N GLY A 85 -1.63 -10.36 9.37
CA GLY A 85 -1.06 -11.53 8.79
C GLY A 85 -1.94 -12.71 9.09
N HIS A 86 -1.97 -13.62 8.18
CA HIS A 86 -2.60 -14.82 8.46
C HIS A 86 -1.58 -15.67 9.06
N ASP A 87 -1.73 -16.13 10.08
CA ASP A 87 -0.81 -16.93 10.67
C ASP A 87 -0.90 -18.20 10.45
#